data_d5f0e6687ff216491a2d7b30d21b67b7
#
_entry.id   d5f0e6687ff216491a2d7b30d21b67b7
#
_cell.length_a   1.000
_cell.length_b   1.000
_cell.length_c   1.000
_cell.angle_alpha   90.00
_cell.angle_beta   90.00
_cell.angle_gamma   90.00
#
_symmetry.space_group_name_H-M   'P 1'
#
loop_
_entity.id
_entity.type
_entity.pdbx_description
1 polymer ?
#
loop_
_entity_poly.entity_id
_entity_poly.type
_entity_poly.pdbx_seq_one_letter_code
_entity_poly.pdbx_strand_id
1 'polypeptide(L)'
;MFKLHSPFQPSGDQPAAIDALAKNILNKQKHQVLLGATGTGKTFTMANVIQKVNKPTLVISHNKTLAAQLYSEFKEFFPHNAVHYFVSYYDYYQPEAYIPSRDIYIEKDSSINENIDRLRLATTSSLVSRKDVVIIASVSSIYGLGSPEDYKAMMVAIKVGETIDRDKMLGKFVDIQYQRNDVSFERSKFRVRGDSVEIWPSYEEFAYRVEFWGDDIEQISAINPLTGETIGSEQQIYIYPAKHFVTSEARIAEGVKRIRLELKHQLDHFQEEGKLLEAPVSYTHLTLPTNREV
;
A
#
# COMPACT_ATOMS: atom_id res chain seq x y z
N MET A 1 -18.48 11.03 2.59
CA MET A 1 -19.52 10.63 3.56
C MET A 1 -19.97 9.23 3.20
N PHE A 2 -20.08 8.32 4.17
CA PHE A 2 -20.54 6.96 3.92
C PHE A 2 -22.03 6.93 3.55
N LYS A 3 -22.34 6.15 2.51
CA LYS A 3 -23.72 5.93 2.06
C LYS A 3 -23.98 4.43 1.96
N LEU A 4 -24.79 3.92 2.91
CA LEU A 4 -25.15 2.52 2.96
C LEU A 4 -26.18 2.19 1.87
N HIS A 5 -25.93 1.12 1.14
CA HIS A 5 -26.87 0.49 0.22
C HIS A 5 -27.24 -0.88 0.78
N SER A 6 -28.53 -1.09 1.01
CA SER A 6 -29.05 -2.39 1.46
C SER A 6 -30.52 -2.52 1.14
N PRO A 7 -30.99 -3.68 0.70
CA PRO A 7 -32.42 -3.97 0.60
C PRO A 7 -33.08 -4.19 1.97
N PHE A 8 -32.28 -4.35 3.03
CA PHE A 8 -32.76 -4.63 4.38
C PHE A 8 -32.84 -3.36 5.23
N GLN A 9 -33.78 -3.37 6.19
CA GLN A 9 -33.85 -2.37 7.24
C GLN A 9 -33.47 -3.00 8.58
N PRO A 10 -32.86 -2.25 9.51
CA PRO A 10 -32.57 -2.76 10.84
C PRO A 10 -33.84 -3.24 11.55
N SER A 11 -33.79 -4.43 12.11
CA SER A 11 -34.95 -5.07 12.80
C SER A 11 -34.55 -5.70 14.12
N GLY A 12 -35.57 -6.03 14.96
CA GLY A 12 -35.34 -6.59 16.28
C GLY A 12 -34.52 -5.66 17.17
N ASP A 13 -33.45 -6.17 17.75
CA ASP A 13 -32.53 -5.41 18.63
C ASP A 13 -31.50 -4.57 17.89
N GLN A 14 -31.40 -4.70 16.55
CA GLN A 14 -30.39 -3.99 15.76
C GLN A 14 -30.50 -2.46 15.87
N PRO A 15 -31.70 -1.82 15.80
CA PRO A 15 -31.78 -0.36 15.93
C PRO A 15 -31.20 0.15 17.25
N ALA A 16 -31.56 -0.50 18.37
CA ALA A 16 -31.07 -0.13 19.70
C ALA A 16 -29.53 -0.31 19.80
N ALA A 17 -28.99 -1.42 19.25
CA ALA A 17 -27.55 -1.70 19.22
C ALA A 17 -26.79 -0.66 18.38
N ILE A 18 -27.30 -0.31 17.19
CA ILE A 18 -26.71 0.72 16.30
C ILE A 18 -26.63 2.06 17.02
N ASP A 19 -27.72 2.47 17.68
CA ASP A 19 -27.79 3.76 18.37
C ASP A 19 -26.84 3.80 19.56
N ALA A 20 -26.81 2.76 20.36
CA ALA A 20 -25.91 2.66 21.51
C ALA A 20 -24.43 2.69 21.10
N LEU A 21 -24.03 1.85 20.12
CA LEU A 21 -22.68 1.77 19.63
C LEU A 21 -22.22 3.11 19.02
N ALA A 22 -23.04 3.71 18.16
CA ALA A 22 -22.70 4.98 17.52
C ALA A 22 -22.57 6.12 18.54
N LYS A 23 -23.52 6.23 19.49
CA LYS A 23 -23.46 7.23 20.58
C LYS A 23 -22.20 7.07 21.42
N ASN A 24 -21.85 5.86 21.79
CA ASN A 24 -20.67 5.58 22.60
C ASN A 24 -19.36 5.92 21.85
N ILE A 25 -19.27 5.63 20.55
CA ILE A 25 -18.11 6.03 19.73
C ILE A 25 -17.98 7.54 19.66
N LEU A 26 -19.08 8.26 19.47
CA LEU A 26 -19.09 9.72 19.43
C LEU A 26 -18.70 10.32 20.79
N ASN A 27 -19.06 9.67 21.89
CA ASN A 27 -18.67 10.01 23.25
C ASN A 27 -17.25 9.55 23.62
N LYS A 28 -16.45 9.06 22.64
CA LYS A 28 -15.06 8.60 22.80
C LYS A 28 -14.89 7.39 23.72
N GLN A 29 -15.93 6.57 23.91
CA GLN A 29 -15.81 5.30 24.62
C GLN A 29 -14.89 4.36 23.81
N LYS A 30 -13.79 3.91 24.44
CA LYS A 30 -12.72 3.18 23.75
C LYS A 30 -13.08 1.74 23.39
N HIS A 31 -13.84 1.06 24.25
CA HIS A 31 -14.10 -0.37 24.11
C HIS A 31 -15.60 -0.65 24.17
N GLN A 32 -16.08 -1.45 23.24
CA GLN A 32 -17.46 -1.89 23.17
C GLN A 32 -17.50 -3.32 22.64
N VAL A 33 -18.51 -4.08 23.03
CA VAL A 33 -18.72 -5.46 22.57
C VAL A 33 -20.13 -5.56 21.99
N LEU A 34 -20.23 -6.03 20.73
CA LEU A 34 -21.48 -6.43 20.12
C LEU A 34 -21.60 -7.95 20.18
N LEU A 35 -22.46 -8.46 21.06
CA LEU A 35 -22.73 -9.89 21.21
C LEU A 35 -23.93 -10.27 20.35
N GLY A 36 -23.80 -11.34 19.57
CA GLY A 36 -24.88 -11.86 18.74
C GLY A 36 -24.52 -13.23 18.17
N ALA A 37 -25.50 -14.10 18.03
CA ALA A 37 -25.35 -15.41 17.40
C ALA A 37 -24.97 -15.29 15.92
N THR A 38 -24.54 -16.38 15.30
CA THR A 38 -24.29 -16.43 13.86
C THR A 38 -25.61 -16.18 13.11
N GLY A 39 -25.56 -15.40 12.03
CA GLY A 39 -26.74 -15.08 11.22
C GLY A 39 -27.62 -13.94 11.75
N THR A 40 -27.31 -13.30 12.89
CA THR A 40 -28.10 -12.17 13.44
C THR A 40 -27.82 -10.82 12.76
N GLY A 41 -27.07 -10.80 11.66
CA GLY A 41 -26.76 -9.57 10.91
C GLY A 41 -25.77 -8.63 11.60
N LYS A 42 -24.78 -9.15 12.33
CA LYS A 42 -23.73 -8.32 12.97
C LYS A 42 -23.01 -7.42 11.99
N THR A 43 -22.64 -7.93 10.80
CA THR A 43 -21.98 -7.15 9.74
C THR A 43 -22.84 -5.98 9.28
N PHE A 44 -24.13 -6.23 9.06
CA PHE A 44 -25.11 -5.20 8.71
C PHE A 44 -25.27 -4.15 9.81
N THR A 45 -25.33 -4.60 11.08
CA THR A 45 -25.35 -3.70 12.25
C THR A 45 -24.11 -2.79 12.24
N MET A 46 -22.91 -3.35 12.03
CA MET A 46 -21.67 -2.57 11.96
C MET A 46 -21.63 -1.62 10.77
N ALA A 47 -22.16 -2.02 9.61
CA ALA A 47 -22.26 -1.13 8.44
C ALA A 47 -23.14 0.10 8.75
N ASN A 48 -24.27 -0.08 9.44
CA ASN A 48 -25.10 1.03 9.90
C ASN A 48 -24.37 1.94 10.91
N VAL A 49 -23.60 1.36 11.83
CA VAL A 49 -22.77 2.14 12.78
C VAL A 49 -21.72 2.96 12.02
N ILE A 50 -21.02 2.38 11.05
CA ILE A 50 -20.03 3.08 10.21
C ILE A 50 -20.65 4.27 9.49
N GLN A 51 -21.80 4.07 8.84
CA GLN A 51 -22.54 5.15 8.20
C GLN A 51 -22.89 6.27 9.19
N LYS A 52 -23.41 5.91 10.36
CA LYS A 52 -23.86 6.87 11.38
C LYS A 52 -22.71 7.67 12.01
N VAL A 53 -21.58 7.03 12.26
CA VAL A 53 -20.39 7.63 12.85
C VAL A 53 -19.57 8.42 11.80
N ASN A 54 -19.57 7.97 10.55
CA ASN A 54 -18.91 8.59 9.40
C ASN A 54 -17.40 8.83 9.61
N LYS A 55 -16.69 7.82 10.11
CA LYS A 55 -15.23 7.86 10.32
C LYS A 55 -14.54 6.75 9.53
N PRO A 56 -13.28 6.95 9.08
CA PRO A 56 -12.46 5.87 8.56
C PRO A 56 -12.45 4.69 9.52
N THR A 57 -12.62 3.49 8.99
CA THR A 57 -12.84 2.28 9.79
C THR A 57 -11.88 1.17 9.39
N LEU A 58 -11.24 0.55 10.37
CA LEU A 58 -10.44 -0.66 10.20
C LEU A 58 -11.17 -1.85 10.82
N VAL A 59 -11.42 -2.87 9.99
CA VAL A 59 -12.01 -4.16 10.40
C VAL A 59 -10.89 -5.21 10.37
N ILE A 60 -10.53 -5.75 11.52
CA ILE A 60 -9.49 -6.77 11.63
C ILE A 60 -10.13 -8.15 11.75
N SER A 61 -9.71 -9.04 10.88
CA SER A 61 -10.11 -10.45 10.86
C SER A 61 -8.92 -11.36 11.21
N HIS A 62 -9.20 -12.48 11.85
CA HIS A 62 -8.17 -13.42 12.28
C HIS A 62 -7.59 -14.28 11.14
N ASN A 63 -8.25 -14.35 9.98
CA ASN A 63 -7.75 -15.06 8.81
C ASN A 63 -8.14 -14.40 7.48
N LYS A 64 -7.48 -14.85 6.39
CA LYS A 64 -7.65 -14.35 5.03
C LYS A 64 -9.06 -14.62 4.46
N THR A 65 -9.62 -15.79 4.76
CA THR A 65 -10.93 -16.23 4.25
C THR A 65 -12.07 -15.39 4.80
N LEU A 66 -12.10 -15.19 6.12
CA LEU A 66 -13.11 -14.34 6.76
C LEU A 66 -12.94 -12.87 6.35
N ALA A 67 -11.69 -12.42 6.20
CA ALA A 67 -11.44 -11.08 5.68
C ALA A 67 -12.00 -10.90 4.26
N ALA A 68 -11.88 -11.90 3.38
CA ALA A 68 -12.44 -11.86 2.03
C ALA A 68 -13.97 -11.81 2.05
N GLN A 69 -14.62 -12.62 2.90
CA GLN A 69 -16.06 -12.58 3.08
C GLN A 69 -16.53 -11.20 3.56
N LEU A 70 -15.94 -10.67 4.61
CA LEU A 70 -16.25 -9.34 5.13
C LEU A 70 -16.03 -8.24 4.08
N TYR A 71 -14.94 -8.36 3.29
CA TYR A 71 -14.68 -7.41 2.20
C TYR A 71 -15.82 -7.40 1.18
N SER A 72 -16.29 -8.57 0.74
CA SER A 72 -17.42 -8.69 -0.18
C SER A 72 -18.69 -8.07 0.40
N GLU A 73 -19.06 -8.42 1.65
CA GLU A 73 -20.24 -7.87 2.33
C GLU A 73 -20.16 -6.33 2.46
N PHE A 74 -19.02 -5.78 2.92
CA PHE A 74 -18.87 -4.32 3.04
C PHE A 74 -18.83 -3.62 1.69
N LYS A 75 -18.30 -4.25 0.63
CA LYS A 75 -18.31 -3.70 -0.73
C LYS A 75 -19.73 -3.58 -1.28
N GLU A 76 -20.60 -4.55 -0.98
CA GLU A 76 -22.03 -4.48 -1.33
C GLU A 76 -22.76 -3.39 -0.53
N PHE A 77 -22.45 -3.25 0.77
CA PHE A 77 -23.04 -2.20 1.61
C PHE A 77 -22.56 -0.79 1.24
N PHE A 78 -21.35 -0.63 0.73
CA PHE A 78 -20.74 0.66 0.41
C PHE A 78 -20.16 0.70 -1.02
N PRO A 79 -20.99 0.51 -2.07
CA PRO A 79 -20.50 0.40 -3.46
C PRO A 79 -19.82 1.67 -3.98
N HIS A 80 -20.12 2.84 -3.41
CA HIS A 80 -19.58 4.14 -3.82
C HIS A 80 -18.50 4.69 -2.88
N ASN A 81 -18.21 3.99 -1.79
CA ASN A 81 -17.17 4.36 -0.84
C ASN A 81 -15.91 3.51 -1.05
N ALA A 82 -14.80 3.93 -0.47
CA ALA A 82 -13.54 3.22 -0.56
C ALA A 82 -13.52 2.03 0.40
N VAL A 83 -13.88 0.86 -0.08
CA VAL A 83 -13.80 -0.40 0.67
C VAL A 83 -12.60 -1.18 0.14
N HIS A 84 -11.68 -1.52 1.02
CA HIS A 84 -10.40 -2.13 0.65
C HIS A 84 -10.10 -3.41 1.42
N TYR A 85 -9.28 -4.26 0.77
CA TYR A 85 -8.84 -5.54 1.29
C TYR A 85 -7.33 -5.52 1.53
N PHE A 86 -6.92 -5.73 2.79
CA PHE A 86 -5.53 -5.62 3.19
C PHE A 86 -5.07 -6.85 3.97
N VAL A 87 -4.58 -7.85 3.26
CA VAL A 87 -4.10 -9.12 3.82
C VAL A 87 -2.69 -9.42 3.32
N SER A 88 -2.10 -10.52 3.78
CA SER A 88 -0.80 -10.96 3.26
C SER A 88 -0.87 -11.21 1.75
N TYR A 89 0.07 -10.63 1.00
CA TYR A 89 0.20 -10.83 -0.45
C TYR A 89 0.91 -12.12 -0.84
N TYR A 90 1.43 -12.87 0.12
CA TYR A 90 2.00 -14.18 -0.13
C TYR A 90 0.90 -15.22 -0.33
N ASP A 91 0.92 -15.93 -1.47
CA ASP A 91 0.13 -17.13 -1.67
C ASP A 91 0.83 -18.34 -1.08
N TYR A 92 2.15 -18.34 -1.15
CA TYR A 92 3.02 -19.34 -0.55
C TYR A 92 4.22 -18.66 0.11
N TYR A 93 4.62 -19.12 1.28
CA TYR A 93 5.81 -18.67 1.98
C TYR A 93 6.44 -19.82 2.76
N GLN A 94 7.65 -20.19 2.37
CA GLN A 94 8.50 -21.12 3.09
C GLN A 94 9.73 -20.37 3.60
N PRO A 95 9.92 -20.24 4.92
CA PRO A 95 11.13 -19.67 5.45
C PRO A 95 12.32 -20.61 5.21
N GLU A 96 13.49 -20.03 5.14
CA GLU A 96 14.72 -20.79 5.17
C GLU A 96 14.85 -21.58 6.49
N ALA A 97 15.37 -22.80 6.41
CA ALA A 97 15.60 -23.65 7.55
C ALA A 97 16.81 -24.56 7.33
N TYR A 98 17.57 -24.80 8.40
CA TYR A 98 18.65 -25.77 8.37
C TYR A 98 18.36 -26.92 9.34
N ILE A 99 18.47 -28.16 8.84
CA ILE A 99 18.25 -29.37 9.62
C ILE A 99 19.63 -30.00 9.90
N PRO A 100 20.25 -29.72 11.05
CA PRO A 100 21.63 -30.16 11.34
C PRO A 100 21.82 -31.68 11.33
N SER A 101 20.79 -32.43 11.74
CA SER A 101 20.84 -33.90 11.78
C SER A 101 20.98 -34.59 10.42
N ARG A 102 20.66 -33.86 9.32
CA ARG A 102 20.71 -34.38 7.95
C ARG A 102 21.59 -33.54 7.03
N ASP A 103 22.17 -32.46 7.56
CA ASP A 103 22.92 -31.45 6.81
C ASP A 103 22.13 -30.95 5.58
N ILE A 104 20.82 -30.70 5.80
CA ILE A 104 19.93 -30.22 4.76
C ILE A 104 19.62 -28.74 5.01
N TYR A 105 19.93 -27.91 4.02
CA TYR A 105 19.49 -26.52 3.97
C TYR A 105 18.26 -26.41 3.06
N ILE A 106 17.17 -25.88 3.62
CA ILE A 106 15.93 -25.58 2.90
C ILE A 106 15.99 -24.10 2.56
N GLU A 107 16.00 -23.79 1.28
CA GLU A 107 16.00 -22.41 0.80
C GLU A 107 14.65 -21.74 1.04
N LYS A 108 14.70 -20.41 1.21
CA LYS A 108 13.50 -19.59 1.27
C LYS A 108 12.79 -19.64 -0.07
N ASP A 109 11.49 -19.93 -0.05
CA ASP A 109 10.63 -19.89 -1.23
C ASP A 109 9.36 -19.07 -0.95
N SER A 110 8.94 -18.25 -1.91
CA SER A 110 7.74 -17.43 -1.75
C SER A 110 7.16 -17.03 -3.09
N SER A 111 5.83 -17.04 -3.17
CA SER A 111 5.10 -16.50 -4.32
C SER A 111 4.22 -15.33 -3.89
N ILE A 112 4.28 -14.25 -4.65
CA ILE A 112 3.52 -13.02 -4.41
C ILE A 112 2.31 -12.98 -5.34
N ASN A 113 1.15 -12.71 -4.78
CA ASN A 113 -0.07 -12.45 -5.53
C ASN A 113 -0.14 -10.98 -5.91
N GLU A 114 0.06 -10.68 -7.18
CA GLU A 114 0.09 -9.31 -7.71
C GLU A 114 -1.24 -8.56 -7.53
N ASN A 115 -2.39 -9.26 -7.58
CA ASN A 115 -3.69 -8.63 -7.36
C ASN A 115 -3.85 -8.20 -5.91
N ILE A 116 -3.41 -9.02 -4.95
CA ILE A 116 -3.46 -8.67 -3.53
C ILE A 116 -2.48 -7.52 -3.25
N ASP A 117 -1.30 -7.52 -3.87
CA ASP A 117 -0.35 -6.42 -3.75
C ASP A 117 -0.96 -5.09 -4.24
N ARG A 118 -1.61 -5.10 -5.42
CA ARG A 118 -2.36 -3.95 -5.94
C ARG A 118 -3.42 -3.47 -4.96
N LEU A 119 -4.24 -4.36 -4.39
CA LEU A 119 -5.28 -4.01 -3.42
C LEU A 119 -4.70 -3.39 -2.14
N ARG A 120 -3.53 -3.85 -1.70
CA ARG A 120 -2.82 -3.26 -0.56
C ARG A 120 -2.35 -1.84 -0.86
N LEU A 121 -1.75 -1.62 -2.03
CA LEU A 121 -1.32 -0.28 -2.48
C LEU A 121 -2.53 0.65 -2.66
N ALA A 122 -3.64 0.18 -3.24
CA ALA A 122 -4.90 0.92 -3.35
C ALA A 122 -5.47 1.32 -1.97
N THR A 123 -5.32 0.46 -0.97
CA THR A 123 -5.70 0.78 0.42
C THR A 123 -4.91 1.97 0.94
N THR A 124 -3.59 1.96 0.78
CA THR A 124 -2.72 3.01 1.31
C THR A 124 -2.95 4.34 0.60
N SER A 125 -3.09 4.34 -0.74
CA SER A 125 -3.40 5.56 -1.50
C SER A 125 -4.76 6.15 -1.11
N SER A 126 -5.78 5.31 -0.90
CA SER A 126 -7.11 5.77 -0.47
C SER A 126 -7.10 6.33 0.95
N LEU A 127 -6.32 5.77 1.88
CA LEU A 127 -6.17 6.33 3.24
C LEU A 127 -5.58 7.73 3.25
N VAL A 128 -4.68 8.02 2.32
CA VAL A 128 -4.05 9.34 2.20
C VAL A 128 -4.98 10.35 1.55
N SER A 129 -5.81 9.92 0.58
CA SER A 129 -6.63 10.80 -0.27
C SER A 129 -8.07 10.96 0.20
N ARG A 130 -8.64 9.97 0.93
CA ARG A 130 -10.07 9.91 1.26
C ARG A 130 -10.32 9.79 2.75
N LYS A 131 -11.53 10.19 3.18
CA LYS A 131 -12.00 10.06 4.56
C LYS A 131 -13.10 8.99 4.72
N ASP A 132 -13.66 8.52 3.62
CA ASP A 132 -14.74 7.53 3.57
C ASP A 132 -14.18 6.14 3.23
N VAL A 133 -13.26 5.67 4.06
CA VAL A 133 -12.49 4.44 3.84
C VAL A 133 -12.86 3.37 4.86
N VAL A 134 -13.19 2.17 4.39
CA VAL A 134 -13.32 0.95 5.20
C VAL A 134 -12.24 -0.04 4.75
N ILE A 135 -11.40 -0.47 5.67
CA ILE A 135 -10.34 -1.42 5.38
C ILE A 135 -10.64 -2.71 6.11
N ILE A 136 -10.70 -3.81 5.37
CA ILE A 136 -10.80 -5.16 5.92
C ILE A 136 -9.42 -5.79 5.87
N ALA A 137 -8.84 -6.04 7.03
CA ALA A 137 -7.46 -6.46 7.16
C ALA A 137 -7.31 -7.76 7.97
N SER A 138 -6.22 -8.45 7.73
CA SER A 138 -5.71 -9.49 8.63
C SER A 138 -4.56 -8.93 9.49
N VAL A 139 -3.99 -9.75 10.35
CA VAL A 139 -2.83 -9.40 11.18
C VAL A 139 -1.63 -8.87 10.38
N SER A 140 -1.55 -9.17 9.08
CA SER A 140 -0.49 -8.65 8.20
C SER A 140 -0.50 -7.13 8.03
N SER A 141 -1.57 -6.44 8.45
CA SER A 141 -1.67 -4.98 8.42
C SER A 141 -0.71 -4.27 9.41
N ILE A 142 -0.14 -4.99 10.36
CA ILE A 142 0.82 -4.43 11.34
C ILE A 142 2.28 -4.60 10.92
N TYR A 143 2.56 -5.25 9.80
CA TYR A 143 3.91 -5.55 9.34
C TYR A 143 4.19 -4.96 7.95
N GLY A 144 5.45 -4.57 7.71
CA GLY A 144 5.97 -4.23 6.39
C GLY A 144 5.37 -2.97 5.77
N LEU A 145 4.99 -2.01 6.59
CA LEU A 145 4.56 -0.68 6.15
C LEU A 145 5.67 0.34 6.41
N GLY A 146 5.89 1.21 5.44
CA GLY A 146 6.78 2.37 5.59
C GLY A 146 6.16 3.50 6.41
N SER A 147 6.82 4.66 6.45
CA SER A 147 6.29 5.86 7.08
C SER A 147 5.14 6.44 6.25
N PRO A 148 3.96 6.68 6.84
CA PRO A 148 2.85 7.35 6.15
C PRO A 148 3.21 8.77 5.69
N GLU A 149 4.04 9.46 6.47
CA GLU A 149 4.52 10.81 6.17
C GLU A 149 5.39 10.80 4.92
N ASP A 150 6.33 9.86 4.81
CA ASP A 150 7.21 9.73 3.64
C ASP A 150 6.39 9.33 2.40
N TYR A 151 5.47 8.38 2.55
CA TYR A 151 4.60 7.94 1.47
C TYR A 151 3.77 9.11 0.90
N LYS A 152 3.25 9.96 1.76
CA LYS A 152 2.51 11.16 1.36
C LYS A 152 3.41 12.25 0.78
N ALA A 153 4.58 12.46 1.35
CA ALA A 153 5.53 13.49 0.90
C ALA A 153 6.13 13.19 -0.49
N MET A 154 6.24 11.91 -0.85
CA MET A 154 6.76 11.47 -2.14
C MET A 154 5.70 11.42 -3.25
N MET A 155 4.43 11.72 -2.96
CA MET A 155 3.37 11.77 -3.97
C MET A 155 3.68 12.82 -5.05
N VAL A 156 3.49 12.45 -6.31
CA VAL A 156 3.64 13.35 -7.46
C VAL A 156 2.25 13.85 -7.89
N ALA A 157 2.02 15.14 -7.77
CA ALA A 157 0.81 15.79 -8.28
C ALA A 157 1.07 16.28 -9.70
N ILE A 158 0.12 16.10 -10.62
CA ILE A 158 0.17 16.51 -12.03
C ILE A 158 -1.17 17.16 -12.38
N LYS A 159 -1.12 18.37 -12.95
CA LYS A 159 -2.33 19.14 -13.23
C LYS A 159 -2.29 19.72 -14.64
N VAL A 160 -3.43 19.70 -15.33
CA VAL A 160 -3.60 20.34 -16.65
C VAL A 160 -3.34 21.84 -16.55
N GLY A 161 -2.58 22.37 -17.50
CA GLY A 161 -2.16 23.78 -17.54
C GLY A 161 -0.97 24.12 -16.63
N GLU A 162 -0.33 23.13 -16.01
CA GLU A 162 0.90 23.32 -15.27
C GLU A 162 2.11 23.19 -16.20
N THR A 163 3.08 24.10 -16.08
CA THR A 163 4.37 24.01 -16.77
C THR A 163 5.34 23.21 -15.92
N ILE A 164 5.78 22.07 -16.39
CA ILE A 164 6.71 21.20 -15.68
C ILE A 164 7.73 20.62 -16.67
N ASP A 165 9.00 20.74 -16.34
CA ASP A 165 10.08 20.05 -17.02
C ASP A 165 9.81 18.53 -17.01
N ARG A 166 9.64 17.96 -18.22
CA ARG A 166 9.28 16.56 -18.40
C ARG A 166 10.30 15.62 -17.77
N ASP A 167 11.60 15.89 -17.92
CA ASP A 167 12.65 15.02 -17.41
C ASP A 167 12.68 15.04 -15.86
N LYS A 168 12.38 16.19 -15.25
CA LYS A 168 12.21 16.26 -13.79
C LYS A 168 11.00 15.47 -13.31
N MET A 169 9.89 15.48 -14.07
CA MET A 169 8.73 14.65 -13.74
C MET A 169 9.06 13.16 -13.84
N LEU A 170 9.78 12.74 -14.90
CA LEU A 170 10.23 11.36 -15.05
C LEU A 170 11.18 10.94 -13.92
N GLY A 171 12.09 11.81 -13.51
CA GLY A 171 12.96 11.60 -12.34
C GLY A 171 12.15 11.35 -11.08
N LYS A 172 11.11 12.15 -10.80
CA LYS A 172 10.20 11.92 -9.66
C LYS A 172 9.50 10.57 -9.72
N PHE A 173 9.14 10.05 -10.90
CA PHE A 173 8.56 8.71 -11.02
C PHE A 173 9.55 7.62 -10.63
N VAL A 174 10.83 7.77 -10.99
CA VAL A 174 11.90 6.85 -10.56
C VAL A 174 12.10 6.92 -9.05
N ASP A 175 12.10 8.12 -8.46
CA ASP A 175 12.24 8.33 -7.01
C ASP A 175 11.14 7.60 -6.21
N ILE A 176 9.91 7.58 -6.75
CA ILE A 176 8.78 6.86 -6.16
C ILE A 176 8.67 5.40 -6.63
N GLN A 177 9.76 4.84 -7.17
CA GLN A 177 9.95 3.43 -7.50
C GLN A 177 9.16 2.91 -8.71
N TYR A 178 8.77 3.79 -9.65
CA TYR A 178 8.32 3.37 -10.97
C TYR A 178 9.51 3.10 -11.89
N GLN A 179 9.34 2.17 -12.80
CA GLN A 179 10.38 1.81 -13.77
C GLN A 179 9.99 2.26 -15.17
N ARG A 180 10.95 2.83 -15.92
CA ARG A 180 10.71 3.10 -17.34
C ARG A 180 10.80 1.82 -18.15
N ASN A 181 9.76 1.55 -18.95
CA ASN A 181 9.80 0.47 -19.92
C ASN A 181 8.91 0.83 -21.12
N ASP A 182 9.56 1.22 -22.22
CA ASP A 182 8.87 1.66 -23.43
C ASP A 182 8.37 0.48 -24.28
N VAL A 183 8.78 -0.76 -23.97
CA VAL A 183 8.43 -2.00 -24.71
C VAL A 183 7.28 -2.73 -24.02
N SER A 184 7.45 -3.08 -22.73
CA SER A 184 6.45 -3.81 -21.94
C SER A 184 5.81 -2.88 -20.93
N PHE A 185 4.59 -2.42 -21.23
CA PHE A 185 3.83 -1.52 -20.37
C PHE A 185 3.00 -2.34 -19.39
N GLU A 186 3.44 -2.37 -18.16
CA GLU A 186 2.86 -3.13 -17.05
C GLU A 186 2.62 -2.24 -15.85
N ARG A 187 1.92 -2.74 -14.86
CA ARG A 187 1.69 -2.05 -13.60
C ARG A 187 3.01 -1.65 -12.92
N SER A 188 3.06 -0.49 -12.31
CA SER A 188 4.25 0.13 -11.70
C SER A 188 5.33 0.55 -12.72
N LYS A 189 4.96 0.68 -13.99
CA LYS A 189 5.85 1.17 -15.04
C LYS A 189 5.31 2.43 -15.69
N PHE A 190 6.21 3.19 -16.29
CA PHE A 190 5.88 4.30 -17.18
C PHE A 190 6.63 4.17 -18.49
N ARG A 191 6.10 4.78 -19.53
CA ARG A 191 6.73 4.85 -20.85
C ARG A 191 6.56 6.24 -21.47
N VAL A 192 7.44 6.57 -22.40
CA VAL A 192 7.45 7.85 -23.11
C VAL A 192 7.29 7.58 -24.60
N ARG A 193 6.32 8.25 -25.22
CA ARG A 193 6.04 8.15 -26.66
C ARG A 193 5.83 9.55 -27.25
N GLY A 194 6.87 10.11 -27.87
CA GLY A 194 6.81 11.48 -28.37
C GLY A 194 6.58 12.47 -27.23
N ASP A 195 5.54 13.27 -27.33
CA ASP A 195 5.15 14.26 -26.34
C ASP A 195 4.19 13.72 -25.27
N SER A 196 3.99 12.40 -25.23
CA SER A 196 3.12 11.76 -24.25
C SER A 196 3.91 10.91 -23.27
N VAL A 197 3.56 11.00 -22.01
CA VAL A 197 4.03 10.13 -20.92
C VAL A 197 2.87 9.30 -20.41
N GLU A 198 3.00 7.98 -20.45
CA GLU A 198 2.00 7.08 -19.92
C GLU A 198 2.53 6.41 -18.66
N ILE A 199 1.75 6.43 -17.59
CA ILE A 199 2.08 5.79 -16.31
C ILE A 199 0.95 4.89 -15.85
N TRP A 200 1.29 3.64 -15.50
CA TRP A 200 0.34 2.70 -14.91
C TRP A 200 0.57 2.62 -13.41
N PRO A 201 -0.29 3.29 -12.61
CA PRO A 201 -0.16 3.26 -11.17
C PRO A 201 -0.20 1.84 -10.61
N SER A 202 0.60 1.61 -9.57
CA SER A 202 0.70 0.29 -8.92
C SER A 202 -0.60 -0.17 -8.26
N TYR A 203 -1.51 0.76 -7.98
CA TYR A 203 -2.77 0.57 -7.25
C TYR A 203 -4.02 0.64 -8.13
N GLU A 204 -3.89 0.95 -9.44
CA GLU A 204 -5.03 1.09 -10.37
C GLU A 204 -5.06 -0.04 -11.41
N GLU A 205 -6.23 -0.24 -12.02
CA GLU A 205 -6.43 -1.16 -13.15
C GLU A 205 -6.30 -0.46 -14.50
N PHE A 206 -6.22 0.86 -14.51
CA PHE A 206 -6.06 1.69 -15.68
C PHE A 206 -4.77 2.50 -15.59
N ALA A 207 -4.35 3.08 -16.70
CA ALA A 207 -3.18 3.93 -16.76
C ALA A 207 -3.58 5.39 -17.04
N TYR A 208 -2.67 6.31 -16.75
CA TYR A 208 -2.82 7.70 -17.15
C TYR A 208 -1.90 8.02 -18.33
N ARG A 209 -2.41 8.79 -19.27
CA ARG A 209 -1.64 9.44 -20.35
C ARG A 209 -1.60 10.94 -20.06
N VAL A 210 -0.41 11.51 -19.97
CA VAL A 210 -0.14 12.93 -19.81
C VAL A 210 0.44 13.43 -21.11
N GLU A 211 -0.26 14.34 -21.78
CA GLU A 211 0.11 14.91 -23.07
C GLU A 211 0.71 16.30 -22.85
N PHE A 212 1.85 16.55 -23.48
CA PHE A 212 2.61 17.77 -23.34
C PHE A 212 2.62 18.58 -24.64
N TRP A 213 2.61 19.91 -24.50
CA TRP A 213 3.00 20.84 -25.52
C TRP A 213 4.23 21.62 -25.03
N GLY A 214 5.42 21.20 -25.46
CA GLY A 214 6.66 21.63 -24.85
C GLY A 214 6.73 21.16 -23.38
N ASP A 215 6.80 22.11 -22.44
CA ASP A 215 6.81 21.82 -20.99
C ASP A 215 5.41 22.01 -20.34
N ASP A 216 4.39 22.38 -21.12
CA ASP A 216 3.03 22.58 -20.62
C ASP A 216 2.22 21.29 -20.72
N ILE A 217 1.52 20.93 -19.64
CA ILE A 217 0.60 19.80 -19.60
C ILE A 217 -0.72 20.21 -20.25
N GLU A 218 -0.98 19.70 -21.46
CA GLU A 218 -2.16 20.03 -22.23
C GLU A 218 -3.37 19.19 -21.82
N GLN A 219 -3.17 17.89 -21.62
CA GLN A 219 -4.24 16.96 -21.30
C GLN A 219 -3.78 15.81 -20.42
N ILE A 220 -4.69 15.34 -19.55
CA ILE A 220 -4.52 14.11 -18.78
C ILE A 220 -5.71 13.21 -19.05
N SER A 221 -5.46 11.99 -19.53
CA SER A 221 -6.48 10.99 -19.84
C SER A 221 -6.26 9.71 -19.05
N ALA A 222 -7.34 9.15 -18.50
CA ALA A 222 -7.35 7.76 -18.03
C ALA A 222 -7.51 6.85 -19.25
N ILE A 223 -6.66 5.84 -19.38
CA ILE A 223 -6.63 4.94 -20.54
C ILE A 223 -6.67 3.47 -20.12
N ASN A 224 -7.22 2.62 -20.97
CA ASN A 224 -7.04 1.19 -20.86
C ASN A 224 -5.60 0.83 -21.24
N PRO A 225 -4.79 0.24 -20.35
CA PRO A 225 -3.37 0.00 -20.63
C PRO A 225 -3.11 -1.03 -21.73
N LEU A 226 -4.09 -1.90 -22.05
CA LEU A 226 -3.96 -2.93 -23.08
C LEU A 226 -4.35 -2.41 -24.47
N THR A 227 -5.46 -1.67 -24.56
CA THR A 227 -5.98 -1.15 -25.85
C THR A 227 -5.48 0.26 -26.15
N GLY A 228 -5.11 1.04 -25.14
CA GLY A 228 -4.76 2.46 -25.26
C GLY A 228 -5.97 3.37 -25.41
N GLU A 229 -7.19 2.83 -25.32
CA GLU A 229 -8.43 3.61 -25.43
C GLU A 229 -8.63 4.51 -24.22
N THR A 230 -9.09 5.73 -24.46
CA THR A 230 -9.41 6.69 -23.41
C THR A 230 -10.69 6.29 -22.69
N ILE A 231 -10.61 6.15 -21.38
CA ILE A 231 -11.73 5.83 -20.47
C ILE A 231 -12.36 7.12 -19.93
N GLY A 232 -11.53 8.13 -19.65
CA GLY A 232 -11.98 9.40 -19.11
C GLY A 232 -10.90 10.47 -19.20
N SER A 233 -11.27 11.71 -18.85
CA SER A 233 -10.36 12.87 -18.80
C SER A 233 -10.29 13.40 -17.38
N GLU A 234 -9.09 13.78 -16.92
CA GLU A 234 -8.82 14.26 -15.58
C GLU A 234 -8.22 15.67 -15.62
N GLN A 235 -8.57 16.51 -14.66
CA GLN A 235 -7.96 17.83 -14.52
C GLN A 235 -6.71 17.81 -13.67
N GLN A 236 -6.63 16.84 -12.75
CA GLN A 236 -5.51 16.65 -11.84
C GLN A 236 -5.44 15.21 -11.39
N ILE A 237 -4.23 14.67 -11.34
CA ILE A 237 -3.96 13.33 -10.81
C ILE A 237 -2.89 13.37 -9.73
N TYR A 238 -2.90 12.35 -8.89
CA TYR A 238 -1.90 12.13 -7.85
C TYR A 238 -1.31 10.74 -8.01
N ILE A 239 -0.01 10.67 -8.28
CA ILE A 239 0.70 9.41 -8.40
C ILE A 239 1.40 9.12 -7.08
N TYR A 240 0.97 8.04 -6.43
CA TYR A 240 1.54 7.54 -5.19
C TYR A 240 2.69 6.57 -5.46
N PRO A 241 3.60 6.36 -4.49
CA PRO A 241 4.71 5.43 -4.65
C PRO A 241 4.27 4.02 -5.09
N ALA A 242 5.08 3.40 -5.94
CA ALA A 242 4.83 2.07 -6.47
C ALA A 242 4.97 0.96 -5.41
N LYS A 243 5.57 1.25 -4.26
CA LYS A 243 5.79 0.32 -3.15
C LYS A 243 5.43 0.97 -1.82
N HIS A 244 5.03 0.15 -0.83
CA HIS A 244 4.74 0.64 0.52
C HIS A 244 5.97 1.18 1.25
N PHE A 245 7.13 0.61 0.97
CA PHE A 245 8.39 0.98 1.61
C PHE A 245 9.16 1.91 0.69
N VAL A 246 9.02 3.19 0.92
CA VAL A 246 9.79 4.23 0.25
C VAL A 246 10.51 5.07 1.30
N THR A 247 11.73 5.47 0.99
CA THR A 247 12.58 6.21 1.91
C THR A 247 13.28 7.32 1.14
N SER A 248 13.27 8.54 1.70
CA SER A 248 13.95 9.67 1.09
C SER A 248 15.48 9.50 1.10
N GLU A 249 16.18 10.08 0.11
CA GLU A 249 17.63 10.05 0.04
C GLU A 249 18.31 10.55 1.32
N ALA A 250 17.76 11.60 1.95
CA ALA A 250 18.26 12.13 3.20
C ALA A 250 18.23 11.08 4.34
N ARG A 251 17.17 10.28 4.43
CA ARG A 251 17.09 9.18 5.40
C ARG A 251 18.03 8.03 5.08
N ILE A 252 18.23 7.73 3.80
CA ILE A 252 19.21 6.73 3.36
C ILE A 252 20.61 7.16 3.77
N ALA A 253 20.98 8.40 3.49
CA ALA A 253 22.30 8.94 3.86
C ALA A 253 22.53 8.91 5.38
N GLU A 254 21.55 9.30 6.17
CA GLU A 254 21.62 9.21 7.64
C GLU A 254 21.70 7.77 8.12
N GLY A 255 20.93 6.86 7.53
CA GLY A 255 20.98 5.42 7.83
C GLY A 255 22.37 4.84 7.55
N VAL A 256 22.94 5.12 6.39
CA VAL A 256 24.31 4.68 6.04
C VAL A 256 25.35 5.21 7.03
N LYS A 257 25.22 6.47 7.46
CA LYS A 257 26.09 7.06 8.46
C LYS A 257 26.02 6.33 9.81
N ARG A 258 24.82 6.01 10.28
CA ARG A 258 24.60 5.24 11.52
C ARG A 258 25.15 3.82 11.43
N ILE A 259 24.89 3.11 10.32
CA ILE A 259 25.42 1.77 10.06
C ILE A 259 26.96 1.77 10.11
N ARG A 260 27.59 2.77 9.49
CA ARG A 260 29.06 2.88 9.53
C ARG A 260 29.63 3.11 10.96
N LEU A 261 28.91 3.89 11.78
CA LEU A 261 29.30 4.11 13.17
C LEU A 261 29.13 2.82 13.99
N GLU A 262 28.01 2.12 13.81
CA GLU A 262 27.76 0.85 14.48
C GLU A 262 28.79 -0.22 14.07
N LEU A 263 29.10 -0.32 12.77
CA LEU A 263 30.14 -1.21 12.27
C LEU A 263 31.48 -0.93 12.95
N LYS A 264 31.87 0.35 13.05
CA LYS A 264 33.13 0.71 13.71
C LYS A 264 33.16 0.23 15.17
N HIS A 265 32.09 0.49 15.93
CA HIS A 265 31.99 0.02 17.32
C HIS A 265 32.06 -1.50 17.42
N GLN A 266 31.40 -2.22 16.50
CA GLN A 266 31.42 -3.68 16.51
C GLN A 266 32.79 -4.25 16.13
N LEU A 267 33.51 -3.61 15.22
CA LEU A 267 34.86 -4.00 14.87
C LEU A 267 35.84 -3.79 16.03
N ASP A 268 35.77 -2.64 16.72
CA ASP A 268 36.57 -2.35 17.90
C ASP A 268 36.30 -3.40 19.00
N HIS A 269 35.05 -3.74 19.25
CA HIS A 269 34.64 -4.78 20.21
C HIS A 269 35.20 -6.17 19.84
N PHE A 270 35.12 -6.60 18.59
CA PHE A 270 35.70 -7.88 18.16
C PHE A 270 37.20 -7.93 18.29
N GLN A 271 37.89 -6.79 18.06
CA GLN A 271 39.33 -6.71 18.26
C GLN A 271 39.71 -6.82 19.75
N GLU A 272 38.97 -6.17 20.66
CA GLU A 272 39.16 -6.25 22.11
C GLU A 272 38.91 -7.65 22.63
N GLU A 273 37.93 -8.38 22.08
CA GLU A 273 37.66 -9.79 22.45
C GLU A 273 38.60 -10.81 21.77
N GLY A 274 39.55 -10.36 20.94
CA GLY A 274 40.46 -11.23 20.20
C GLY A 274 39.81 -12.06 19.09
N LYS A 275 38.61 -11.67 18.63
CA LYS A 275 37.85 -12.30 17.54
C LYS A 275 38.36 -11.81 16.17
N LEU A 276 39.58 -12.19 15.83
CA LEU A 276 40.29 -11.68 14.66
C LEU A 276 39.72 -12.13 13.30
N LEU A 277 38.90 -13.19 13.28
CA LEU A 277 38.27 -13.70 12.08
C LEU A 277 36.89 -13.03 11.81
N GLU A 278 36.14 -12.72 12.86
CA GLU A 278 34.82 -12.14 12.78
C GLU A 278 34.86 -10.66 12.32
N ALA A 279 35.90 -9.92 12.70
CA ALA A 279 36.06 -8.52 12.35
C ALA A 279 36.13 -8.28 10.82
N PRO A 280 37.05 -8.92 10.04
CA PRO A 280 37.09 -8.74 8.59
C PRO A 280 35.85 -9.28 7.88
N VAL A 281 35.22 -10.34 8.36
CA VAL A 281 33.98 -10.87 7.80
C VAL A 281 32.85 -9.83 7.90
N SER A 282 32.63 -9.23 9.06
CA SER A 282 31.63 -8.19 9.26
C SER A 282 31.86 -6.98 8.33
N TYR A 283 33.10 -6.54 8.16
CA TYR A 283 33.46 -5.45 7.25
C TYR A 283 33.18 -5.82 5.80
N THR A 284 33.57 -7.02 5.37
CA THR A 284 33.38 -7.50 3.98
C THR A 284 31.90 -7.57 3.61
N HIS A 285 31.05 -8.11 4.50
CA HIS A 285 29.63 -8.21 4.24
C HIS A 285 28.93 -6.85 4.10
N LEU A 286 29.35 -5.82 4.82
CA LEU A 286 28.81 -4.48 4.72
C LEU A 286 29.33 -3.70 3.49
N THR A 287 30.49 -4.06 2.96
CA THR A 287 31.14 -3.36 1.86
C THR A 287 31.03 -4.09 0.52
N LEU A 288 30.43 -5.31 0.50
CA LEU A 288 30.13 -5.98 -0.77
C LEU A 288 29.26 -5.07 -1.63
N PRO A 289 29.64 -4.82 -2.90
CA PRO A 289 28.77 -4.09 -3.81
C PRO A 289 27.48 -4.88 -3.93
N THR A 290 26.39 -4.34 -3.41
CA THR A 290 25.07 -4.77 -3.83
C THR A 290 24.99 -4.42 -5.29
N ASN A 291 25.07 -5.43 -6.18
CA ASN A 291 24.76 -5.22 -7.58
C ASN A 291 23.33 -4.68 -7.65
N ARG A 292 23.21 -3.36 -7.73
CA ARG A 292 22.04 -2.75 -8.32
C ARG A 292 22.19 -3.03 -9.80
N GLU A 293 21.64 -4.14 -10.26
CA GLU A 293 21.25 -4.22 -11.66
C GLU A 293 20.16 -3.16 -11.85
N VAL A 294 20.57 -2.10 -12.53
CA VAL A 294 19.73 -0.98 -12.97
C VAL A 294 18.91 -1.42 -14.17
#